data_1023ad8de3f14f378d67bbd1e6180f45
#
_entry.id   1023ad8de3f14f378d67bbd1e6180f45
#
_cell.length_a   1.000
_cell.length_b   1.000
_cell.length_c   1.000
_cell.angle_alpha   90.00
_cell.angle_beta   90.00
_cell.angle_gamma   90.00
#
_symmetry.space_group_name_H-M   'P 1'
#
loop_
_entity.id
_entity.type
_entity.pdbx_description
1 polymer ?
#
loop_
_entity_poly.entity_id
_entity_poly.type
_entity_poly.pdbx_seq_one_letter_code
_entity_poly.pdbx_strand_id
1 'polypeptide(L)'
;MIDGQPITLGGREFVAPPVPFSCMRRFADVFEGRASPTVEVMADIVFAALKRNYPDLDQKTFEDECLDVGNLNLAFMAVMQASSAREADHPGEA
;
A
#
# COMPACT_ATOMS: atom_id res chain seq x y z
N MET A 1 0.14 -13.57 -8.55
CA MET A 1 -0.21 -12.53 -7.59
C MET A 1 0.78 -12.55 -6.42
N ILE A 2 1.16 -11.39 -5.96
CA ILE A 2 2.13 -11.26 -4.87
C ILE A 2 1.38 -11.35 -3.55
N ASP A 3 1.90 -12.13 -2.60
CA ASP A 3 1.30 -12.26 -1.28
C ASP A 3 1.34 -10.94 -0.52
N GLY A 4 0.35 -10.73 0.34
CA GLY A 4 0.28 -9.52 1.14
C GLY A 4 -0.87 -9.58 2.12
N GLN A 5 -1.37 -8.42 2.50
CA GLN A 5 -2.45 -8.29 3.46
C GLN A 5 -3.80 -8.20 2.75
N PRO A 6 -4.76 -9.05 3.12
CA PRO A 6 -6.10 -8.94 2.54
C PRO A 6 -6.82 -7.72 3.11
N ILE A 7 -7.47 -6.95 2.26
CA ILE A 7 -8.26 -5.81 2.67
C ILE A 7 -9.51 -5.72 1.82
N THR A 8 -10.53 -5.08 2.36
CA THR A 8 -11.77 -4.81 1.63
C THR A 8 -11.96 -3.31 1.54
N LEU A 9 -12.03 -2.80 0.34
CA LEU A 9 -12.19 -1.37 0.09
C LEU A 9 -13.38 -1.17 -0.84
N GLY A 10 -14.37 -0.40 -0.38
CA GLY A 10 -15.55 -0.15 -1.19
C GLY A 10 -16.31 -1.42 -1.56
N GLY A 11 -16.30 -2.40 -0.67
CA GLY A 11 -16.99 -3.66 -0.92
C GLY A 11 -16.23 -4.63 -1.81
N ARG A 12 -15.04 -4.26 -2.24
CA ARG A 12 -14.22 -5.11 -3.10
C ARG A 12 -13.00 -5.61 -2.34
N GLU A 13 -12.67 -6.88 -2.50
CA GLU A 13 -11.54 -7.48 -1.80
C GLU A 13 -10.27 -7.34 -2.62
N PHE A 14 -9.19 -6.96 -1.93
CA PHE A 14 -7.87 -6.85 -2.54
C PHE A 14 -6.85 -7.56 -1.65
N VAL A 15 -5.74 -7.98 -2.25
CA VAL A 15 -4.57 -8.40 -1.52
C VAL A 15 -3.51 -7.31 -1.73
N ALA A 16 -3.13 -6.65 -0.66
CA ALA A 16 -2.19 -5.54 -0.71
C ALA A 16 -0.77 -6.07 -0.54
N PRO A 17 0.04 -6.09 -1.60
CA PRO A 17 1.42 -6.57 -1.50
C PRO A 17 2.32 -5.46 -0.97
N PRO A 18 3.59 -5.77 -0.68
CA PRO A 18 4.55 -4.72 -0.35
C PRO A 18 4.68 -3.73 -1.50
N VAL A 19 5.00 -2.50 -1.17
CA VAL A 19 5.19 -1.48 -2.20
C VAL A 19 6.39 -1.82 -3.06
N PRO A 20 6.38 -1.41 -4.33
CA PRO A 20 7.58 -1.57 -5.16
C PRO A 20 8.68 -0.63 -4.68
N PHE A 21 9.93 -1.02 -4.92
CA PHE A 21 11.06 -0.23 -4.45
C PHE A 21 11.06 1.20 -5.02
N SER A 22 10.59 1.34 -6.25
CA SER A 22 10.50 2.67 -6.85
C SER A 22 9.59 3.61 -6.06
N CYS A 23 8.52 3.07 -5.50
CA CYS A 23 7.60 3.85 -4.67
C CYS A 23 8.28 4.22 -3.35
N MET A 24 8.99 3.28 -2.73
CA MET A 24 9.71 3.55 -1.50
C MET A 24 10.76 4.64 -1.71
N ARG A 25 11.46 4.59 -2.84
CA ARG A 25 12.46 5.59 -3.16
C ARG A 25 11.82 6.97 -3.36
N ARG A 26 10.68 7.00 -4.03
CA ARG A 26 9.99 8.25 -4.31
C ARG A 26 9.52 8.94 -3.04
N PHE A 27 9.08 8.15 -2.06
CA PHE A 27 8.56 8.67 -0.81
C PHE A 27 9.45 8.29 0.37
N ALA A 28 10.77 8.38 0.15
CA ALA A 28 11.73 7.91 1.13
C ALA A 28 11.56 8.57 2.50
N ASP A 29 11.23 9.86 2.53
CA ASP A 29 11.06 10.56 3.79
C ASP A 29 9.96 9.94 4.64
N VAL A 30 8.88 9.48 4.00
CA VAL A 30 7.78 8.83 4.71
C VAL A 30 8.22 7.47 5.22
N PHE A 31 8.86 6.67 4.36
CA PHE A 31 9.25 5.32 4.73
C PHE A 31 10.36 5.30 5.77
N GLU A 32 11.17 6.35 5.82
CA GLU A 32 12.26 6.45 6.81
C GLU A 32 11.85 7.20 8.06
N GLY A 33 10.58 7.60 8.14
CA GLY A 33 10.07 8.21 9.35
C GLY A 33 10.41 9.67 9.53
N ARG A 34 10.92 10.33 8.49
CA ARG A 34 11.30 11.74 8.58
C ARG A 34 10.15 12.69 8.25
N ALA A 35 9.10 12.18 7.65
CA ALA A 35 7.95 13.00 7.29
C ALA A 35 6.67 12.21 7.46
N SER A 36 5.61 12.88 7.90
CA SER A 36 4.29 12.27 7.96
C SER A 36 3.66 12.32 6.57
N PRO A 37 3.00 11.25 6.14
CA PRO A 37 2.39 11.24 4.82
C PRO A 37 1.15 12.13 4.78
N THR A 38 0.97 12.85 3.69
CA THR A 38 -0.27 13.55 3.42
C THR A 38 -1.29 12.54 2.91
N VAL A 39 -2.55 12.95 2.89
CA VAL A 39 -3.61 12.12 2.35
C VAL A 39 -3.30 11.71 0.91
N GLU A 40 -2.81 12.64 0.12
CA GLU A 40 -2.46 12.38 -1.27
C GLU A 40 -1.34 11.35 -1.39
N VAL A 41 -0.31 11.50 -0.57
CA VAL A 41 0.81 10.55 -0.58
C VAL A 41 0.35 9.17 -0.15
N MET A 42 -0.50 9.09 0.87
CA MET A 42 -1.04 7.81 1.30
C MET A 42 -1.80 7.11 0.18
N ALA A 43 -2.64 7.86 -0.54
CA ALA A 43 -3.40 7.28 -1.64
C ALA A 43 -2.48 6.80 -2.76
N ASP A 44 -1.44 7.58 -3.07
CA ASP A 44 -0.49 7.19 -4.10
C ASP A 44 0.26 5.91 -3.72
N ILE A 45 0.66 5.79 -2.46
CA ILE A 45 1.37 4.61 -1.98
C ILE A 45 0.47 3.37 -2.04
N VAL A 46 -0.79 3.52 -1.59
CA VAL A 46 -1.75 2.42 -1.63
C VAL A 46 -1.97 1.97 -3.07
N PHE A 47 -2.18 2.92 -3.98
CA PHE A 47 -2.41 2.57 -5.37
C PHE A 47 -1.19 1.87 -5.98
N ALA A 48 0.01 2.38 -5.70
CA ALA A 48 1.23 1.79 -6.25
C ALA A 48 1.39 0.34 -5.80
N ALA A 49 1.05 0.05 -4.54
CA ALA A 49 1.13 -1.32 -4.05
C ALA A 49 0.10 -2.21 -4.73
N LEU A 50 -1.15 -1.77 -4.77
CA LEU A 50 -2.22 -2.59 -5.35
C LEU A 50 -2.02 -2.82 -6.83
N LYS A 51 -1.44 -1.87 -7.53
CA LYS A 51 -1.19 -2.00 -8.97
C LYS A 51 -0.33 -3.20 -9.28
N ARG A 52 0.52 -3.63 -8.36
CA ARG A 52 1.37 -4.79 -8.59
C ARG A 52 0.55 -6.08 -8.77
N ASN A 53 -0.55 -6.21 -8.03
CA ASN A 53 -1.41 -7.38 -8.12
C ASN A 53 -2.58 -7.17 -9.09
N TYR A 54 -2.91 -5.93 -9.36
CA TYR A 54 -4.06 -5.58 -10.20
C TYR A 54 -3.61 -4.60 -11.28
N PRO A 55 -2.86 -5.07 -12.29
CA PRO A 55 -2.24 -4.16 -13.25
C PRO A 55 -3.22 -3.35 -14.08
N ASP A 56 -4.47 -3.81 -14.17
CA ASP A 56 -5.50 -3.07 -14.90
C ASP A 56 -6.22 -2.03 -14.05
N LEU A 57 -5.83 -1.91 -12.78
CA LEU A 57 -6.47 -0.97 -11.89
C LEU A 57 -6.17 0.47 -12.33
N ASP A 58 -7.23 1.27 -12.45
CA ASP A 58 -7.12 2.66 -12.84
C ASP A 58 -7.18 3.53 -11.60
N GLN A 59 -6.23 4.46 -11.45
CA GLN A 59 -6.11 5.22 -10.21
C GLN A 59 -7.36 6.04 -9.92
N LYS A 60 -7.88 6.74 -10.93
CA LYS A 60 -9.06 7.57 -10.71
C LYS A 60 -10.26 6.72 -10.31
N THR A 61 -10.47 5.63 -11.01
CA THR A 61 -11.59 4.74 -10.70
C THR A 61 -11.45 4.15 -9.31
N PHE A 62 -10.24 3.72 -8.96
CA PHE A 62 -9.97 3.17 -7.65
C PHE A 62 -10.27 4.20 -6.55
N GLU A 63 -9.80 5.42 -6.73
CA GLU A 63 -10.01 6.46 -5.74
C GLU A 63 -11.48 6.88 -5.63
N ASP A 64 -12.21 6.84 -6.73
CA ASP A 64 -13.61 7.23 -6.72
C ASP A 64 -14.53 6.14 -6.18
N GLU A 65 -14.20 4.88 -6.45
CA GLU A 65 -15.14 3.79 -6.19
C GLU A 65 -14.74 2.88 -5.03
N CYS A 66 -13.47 2.81 -4.72
CA CYS A 66 -13.00 1.88 -3.68
C CYS A 66 -12.43 2.57 -2.47
N LEU A 67 -11.75 3.70 -2.66
CA LEU A 67 -11.06 4.40 -1.59
C LEU A 67 -11.90 5.57 -1.13
N ASP A 68 -11.95 5.80 0.19
CA ASP A 68 -12.61 6.98 0.73
C ASP A 68 -11.88 7.45 1.97
N VAL A 69 -12.36 8.55 2.54
CA VAL A 69 -11.72 9.14 3.72
C VAL A 69 -11.76 8.17 4.90
N GLY A 70 -12.79 7.35 4.96
CA GLY A 70 -12.97 6.44 6.07
C GLY A 70 -12.08 5.21 6.01
N ASN A 71 -11.66 4.79 4.81
CA ASN A 71 -10.86 3.57 4.71
C ASN A 71 -9.42 3.80 4.26
N LEU A 72 -9.03 5.04 3.99
CA LEU A 72 -7.68 5.33 3.52
C LEU A 72 -6.62 4.91 4.53
N ASN A 73 -6.83 5.22 5.78
CA ASN A 73 -5.86 4.88 6.82
C ASN A 73 -5.69 3.37 6.94
N LEU A 74 -6.79 2.65 6.90
CA LEU A 74 -6.76 1.19 6.96
C LEU A 74 -5.97 0.62 5.78
N ALA A 75 -6.24 1.13 4.58
CA ALA A 75 -5.55 0.66 3.39
C ALA A 75 -4.05 0.95 3.47
N PHE A 76 -3.70 2.16 3.90
CA PHE A 76 -2.30 2.55 4.03
C PHE A 76 -1.58 1.66 5.04
N MET A 77 -2.21 1.42 6.19
CA MET A 77 -1.61 0.58 7.21
C MET A 77 -1.40 -0.86 6.72
N ALA A 78 -2.35 -1.38 5.95
CA ALA A 78 -2.23 -2.73 5.41
C ALA A 78 -1.03 -2.83 4.47
N VAL A 79 -0.84 -1.82 3.63
CA VAL A 79 0.29 -1.79 2.70
C VAL A 79 1.61 -1.68 3.47
N MET A 80 1.66 -0.83 4.48
CA MET A 80 2.86 -0.68 5.28
C MET A 80 3.17 -1.95 6.05
N GLN A 81 2.14 -2.61 6.56
CA GLN A 81 2.32 -3.86 7.28
C GLN A 81 2.81 -4.96 6.36
N ALA A 82 2.29 -5.03 5.16
CA ALA A 82 2.76 -6.02 4.18
C ALA A 82 4.24 -5.80 3.87
N SER A 83 4.64 -4.54 3.74
CA SER A 83 6.03 -4.21 3.45
C SER A 83 6.95 -4.56 4.62
N SER A 84 6.48 -4.32 5.85
CA SER A 84 7.27 -4.62 7.06
C SER A 84 7.33 -6.10 7.35
N ALA A 85 6.23 -6.82 7.11
CA ALA A 85 6.19 -8.24 7.39
C ALA A 85 7.22 -9.01 6.57
N ARG A 86 7.43 -8.57 5.32
CA ARG A 86 8.44 -9.19 4.48
C ARG A 86 9.81 -9.09 5.10
N GLU A 87 10.10 -7.94 5.65
CA GLU A 87 11.38 -7.67 6.28
C GLU A 87 11.52 -8.47 7.57
N ALA A 88 10.44 -8.55 8.35
CA ALA A 88 10.44 -9.26 9.60
C ALA A 88 10.66 -10.76 9.42
N ASP A 89 10.26 -11.29 8.27
CA ASP A 89 10.42 -12.71 7.99
C ASP A 89 11.80 -13.03 7.46
N HIS A 90 12.68 -12.07 7.41
CA HIS A 90 14.00 -12.26 6.85
C HIS A 90 14.80 -13.25 7.69
N PRO A 91 15.26 -14.34 7.09
CA PRO A 91 15.91 -15.40 7.87
C PRO A 91 17.21 -14.97 8.52
N GLY A 92 17.79 -13.92 8.06
CA GLY A 92 19.04 -13.45 8.61
C GLY A 92 18.97 -13.04 10.06
N GLU A 93 17.77 -12.86 10.55
CA GLU A 93 17.57 -12.47 11.93
C GLU A 93 17.85 -13.55 12.91
N ALA A 94 17.81 -14.73 12.45
CA ALA A 94 17.99 -15.87 13.34
C ALA A 94 19.32 -15.85 14.04
#